data_2e668563feb8651d12caa3d90e065310
#
_entry.id   2e668563feb8651d12caa3d90e065310
#
_cell.length_a   1.000
_cell.length_b   1.000
_cell.length_c   1.000
_cell.angle_alpha   90.00
_cell.angle_beta   90.00
_cell.angle_gamma   90.00
#
_symmetry.space_group_name_H-M   'P 1'
#
loop_
_entity.id
_entity.type
_entity.pdbx_description
1 polymer ?
#
loop_
_entity_poly.entity_id
_entity_poly.type
_entity_poly.pdbx_seq_one_letter_code
_entity_poly.pdbx_strand_id
1 'polypeptide(L)'
;NRKYLPVPRGLIKLKELRVLGIAIVVVQVAVITIFQTKMLYLYLVVLAFLCLMGVEFFIPKFLKPRQILYVTSHLFIFPLLDMYSSGLDWQLDGQQPHVGLLFFFAVSYLDGLLVEFGRKMRAPENEEENVVSYTGMWGIKGAVAVWLVTLFITLIFAILAAQYAGYGTIAIIILGSLALITVIPAILFLKNPTKKTAKGMEHISGIWTVGMYLSLGGIPMLMNFISS
;
A
#
# COMPACT_ATOMS: atom_id res chain seq x y z
N ASN A 1 -7.64 -18.28 14.74
CA ASN A 1 -8.48 -17.91 15.90
C ASN A 1 -7.80 -16.80 16.71
N ARG A 2 -7.91 -15.55 16.24
CA ARG A 2 -7.35 -14.37 16.92
C ARG A 2 -8.27 -13.95 18.07
N LYS A 3 -8.28 -14.72 19.17
CA LYS A 3 -9.14 -14.51 20.35
C LYS A 3 -8.96 -13.14 21.03
N TYR A 4 -7.88 -12.42 20.72
CA TYR A 4 -7.60 -11.09 21.26
C TYR A 4 -8.35 -9.95 20.55
N LEU A 5 -8.98 -10.21 19.40
CA LEU A 5 -9.73 -9.19 18.65
C LEU A 5 -11.08 -8.91 19.33
N PRO A 6 -11.62 -7.67 19.17
CA PRO A 6 -12.87 -7.26 19.84
C PRO A 6 -14.07 -8.15 19.55
N VAL A 7 -14.27 -8.56 18.28
CA VAL A 7 -15.41 -9.41 17.88
C VAL A 7 -15.32 -10.81 18.47
N PRO A 8 -14.19 -11.56 18.38
CA PRO A 8 -14.05 -12.85 19.05
C PRO A 8 -14.13 -12.79 20.57
N ARG A 9 -13.85 -11.63 21.18
CA ARG A 9 -14.01 -11.39 22.64
C ARG A 9 -15.45 -11.08 23.04
N GLY A 10 -16.35 -10.91 22.08
CA GLY A 10 -17.75 -10.54 22.38
C GLY A 10 -17.95 -9.07 22.79
N LEU A 11 -16.93 -8.21 22.65
CA LEU A 11 -17.01 -6.77 22.98
C LEU A 11 -17.84 -5.99 21.97
N ILE A 12 -17.87 -6.43 20.72
CA ILE A 12 -18.61 -5.81 19.62
C ILE A 12 -19.20 -6.92 18.76
N LYS A 13 -20.47 -6.77 18.36
CA LYS A 13 -21.14 -7.71 17.45
C LYS A 13 -20.84 -7.38 15.99
N LEU A 14 -20.75 -8.39 15.13
CA LEU A 14 -20.55 -8.20 13.70
C LEU A 14 -21.65 -7.33 13.07
N LYS A 15 -22.87 -7.42 13.60
CA LYS A 15 -24.01 -6.59 13.18
C LYS A 15 -23.76 -5.10 13.45
N GLU A 16 -23.19 -4.77 14.61
CA GLU A 16 -22.86 -3.39 14.98
C GLU A 16 -21.80 -2.79 14.06
N LEU A 17 -20.75 -3.57 13.75
CA LEU A 17 -19.74 -3.15 12.76
C LEU A 17 -20.33 -2.93 11.37
N ARG A 18 -21.27 -3.78 10.95
CA ARG A 18 -21.95 -3.63 9.65
C ARG A 18 -22.79 -2.36 9.62
N VAL A 19 -23.58 -2.10 10.68
CA VAL A 19 -24.39 -0.88 10.78
C VAL A 19 -23.51 0.36 10.76
N LEU A 20 -22.41 0.35 11.54
CA LEU A 20 -21.44 1.44 11.54
C LEU A 20 -20.83 1.66 10.16
N GLY A 21 -20.41 0.59 9.46
CA GLY A 21 -19.87 0.68 8.11
C GLY A 21 -20.86 1.30 7.12
N ILE A 22 -22.13 0.87 7.15
CA ILE A 22 -23.19 1.46 6.29
C ILE A 22 -23.41 2.93 6.65
N ALA A 23 -23.48 3.29 7.93
CA ALA A 23 -23.64 4.67 8.35
C ALA A 23 -22.50 5.58 7.86
N ILE A 24 -21.25 5.10 7.94
CA ILE A 24 -20.07 5.82 7.43
C ILE A 24 -20.20 6.04 5.90
N VAL A 25 -20.57 5.02 5.14
CA VAL A 25 -20.76 5.14 3.68
C VAL A 25 -21.85 6.15 3.35
N VAL A 26 -22.98 6.11 4.06
CA VAL A 26 -24.08 7.08 3.85
C VAL A 26 -23.62 8.52 4.13
N VAL A 27 -22.89 8.74 5.22
CA VAL A 27 -22.34 10.06 5.55
C VAL A 27 -21.34 10.51 4.48
N GLN A 28 -20.44 9.65 4.03
CA GLN A 28 -19.47 9.98 2.98
C GLN A 28 -20.17 10.36 1.66
N VAL A 29 -21.16 9.56 1.22
CA VAL A 29 -21.94 9.85 0.02
C VAL A 29 -22.66 11.19 0.16
N ALA A 30 -23.29 11.46 1.31
CA ALA A 30 -23.99 12.75 1.56
C ALA A 30 -23.01 13.93 1.47
N VAL A 31 -21.85 13.84 2.15
CA VAL A 31 -20.83 14.90 2.12
C VAL A 31 -20.32 15.14 0.70
N ILE A 32 -19.97 14.08 -0.03
CA ILE A 32 -19.48 14.19 -1.40
C ILE A 32 -20.55 14.80 -2.31
N THR A 33 -21.81 14.37 -2.19
CA THR A 33 -22.90 14.87 -3.02
C THR A 33 -23.19 16.36 -2.74
N ILE A 34 -23.11 16.78 -1.48
CA ILE A 34 -23.39 18.18 -1.09
C ILE A 34 -22.24 19.11 -1.48
N PHE A 35 -20.99 18.71 -1.21
CA PHE A 35 -19.86 19.61 -1.33
C PHE A 35 -19.04 19.42 -2.61
N GLN A 36 -18.97 18.17 -3.15
CA GLN A 36 -18.06 17.82 -4.23
C GLN A 36 -18.65 16.77 -5.18
N THR A 37 -19.84 17.06 -5.76
CA THR A 37 -20.57 16.13 -6.62
C THR A 37 -19.73 15.56 -7.77
N LYS A 38 -18.78 16.34 -8.31
CA LYS A 38 -17.85 15.86 -9.34
C LYS A 38 -17.00 14.68 -8.91
N MET A 39 -16.75 14.53 -7.61
CA MET A 39 -15.94 13.42 -7.05
C MET A 39 -16.74 12.13 -6.84
N LEU A 40 -18.07 12.19 -6.96
CA LEU A 40 -18.94 11.07 -6.63
C LEU A 40 -18.62 9.80 -7.43
N TYR A 41 -18.34 9.94 -8.74
CA TYR A 41 -18.03 8.78 -9.57
C TYR A 41 -16.72 8.08 -9.17
N LEU A 42 -15.66 8.86 -8.84
CA LEU A 42 -14.40 8.29 -8.34
C LEU A 42 -14.60 7.56 -7.01
N TYR A 43 -15.38 8.17 -6.11
CA TYR A 43 -15.75 7.53 -4.85
C TYR A 43 -16.51 6.23 -5.07
N LEU A 44 -17.49 6.22 -5.98
CA LEU A 44 -18.26 5.02 -6.30
C LEU A 44 -17.40 3.89 -6.89
N VAL A 45 -16.36 4.21 -7.66
CA VAL A 45 -15.38 3.21 -8.15
C VAL A 45 -14.63 2.58 -6.97
N VAL A 46 -14.13 3.39 -6.03
CA VAL A 46 -13.46 2.88 -4.82
C VAL A 46 -14.41 2.02 -3.99
N LEU A 47 -15.64 2.50 -3.76
CA LEU A 47 -16.65 1.79 -2.98
C LEU A 47 -17.04 0.46 -3.63
N ALA A 48 -17.24 0.44 -4.95
CA ALA A 48 -17.55 -0.79 -5.69
C ALA A 48 -16.41 -1.81 -5.56
N PHE A 49 -15.15 -1.36 -5.65
CA PHE A 49 -14.00 -2.24 -5.47
C PHE A 49 -13.91 -2.77 -4.03
N LEU A 50 -14.17 -1.95 -3.01
CA LEU A 50 -14.24 -2.37 -1.61
C LEU A 50 -15.34 -3.43 -1.40
N CYS A 51 -16.51 -3.24 -2.02
CA CYS A 51 -17.58 -4.24 -1.98
C CYS A 51 -17.16 -5.56 -2.64
N LEU A 52 -16.50 -5.50 -3.80
CA LEU A 52 -15.96 -6.68 -4.49
C LEU A 52 -14.93 -7.42 -3.63
N MET A 53 -14.01 -6.70 -3.00
CA MET A 53 -13.05 -7.27 -2.04
C MET A 53 -13.77 -7.96 -0.88
N GLY A 54 -14.84 -7.34 -0.34
CA GLY A 54 -15.61 -7.87 0.78
C GLY A 54 -16.30 -9.21 0.48
N VAL A 55 -16.59 -9.49 -0.80
CA VAL A 55 -17.15 -10.76 -1.26
C VAL A 55 -16.13 -11.63 -2.00
N GLU A 56 -14.82 -11.33 -1.85
CA GLU A 56 -13.72 -12.06 -2.48
C GLU A 56 -13.89 -12.16 -4.00
N PHE A 57 -14.35 -11.09 -4.63
CA PHE A 57 -14.64 -10.99 -6.07
C PHE A 57 -15.58 -12.09 -6.60
N PHE A 58 -16.45 -12.64 -5.75
CA PHE A 58 -17.34 -13.78 -6.00
C PHE A 58 -16.63 -15.12 -6.30
N ILE A 59 -15.30 -15.18 -6.15
CA ILE A 59 -14.48 -16.36 -6.45
C ILE A 59 -13.61 -16.81 -5.25
N PRO A 60 -14.16 -16.89 -4.01
CA PRO A 60 -13.36 -17.17 -2.82
C PRO A 60 -12.61 -18.51 -2.87
N LYS A 61 -13.22 -19.54 -3.49
CA LYS A 61 -12.60 -20.87 -3.65
C LYS A 61 -11.36 -20.83 -4.55
N PHE A 62 -11.32 -19.90 -5.51
CA PHE A 62 -10.20 -19.72 -6.43
C PHE A 62 -9.12 -18.84 -5.83
N LEU A 63 -9.48 -17.73 -5.17
CA LEU A 63 -8.54 -16.75 -4.63
C LEU A 63 -7.82 -17.23 -3.36
N LYS A 64 -8.55 -17.73 -2.36
CA LYS A 64 -7.98 -18.04 -1.04
C LYS A 64 -6.79 -19.01 -1.06
N PRO A 65 -6.77 -20.07 -1.90
CA PRO A 65 -5.61 -20.94 -2.00
C PRO A 65 -4.39 -20.30 -2.71
N ARG A 66 -4.61 -19.21 -3.46
CA ARG A 66 -3.58 -18.55 -4.28
C ARG A 66 -3.16 -17.24 -3.64
N GLN A 67 -2.31 -17.35 -2.60
CA GLN A 67 -1.91 -16.23 -1.74
C GLN A 67 -1.42 -15.01 -2.52
N ILE A 68 -0.62 -15.19 -3.57
CA ILE A 68 -0.10 -14.07 -4.38
C ILE A 68 -1.23 -13.38 -5.12
N LEU A 69 -2.09 -14.15 -5.80
CA LEU A 69 -3.23 -13.58 -6.50
C LEU A 69 -4.21 -12.89 -5.55
N TYR A 70 -4.41 -13.47 -4.36
CA TYR A 70 -5.22 -12.88 -3.30
C TYR A 70 -4.67 -11.49 -2.91
N VAL A 71 -3.39 -11.43 -2.59
CA VAL A 71 -2.75 -10.18 -2.14
C VAL A 71 -2.73 -9.14 -3.27
N THR A 72 -2.28 -9.53 -4.46
CA THR A 72 -2.19 -8.60 -5.60
C THR A 72 -3.55 -8.03 -6.00
N SER A 73 -4.60 -8.86 -6.01
CA SER A 73 -5.96 -8.37 -6.29
C SER A 73 -6.49 -7.40 -5.23
N HIS A 74 -6.26 -7.69 -3.95
CA HIS A 74 -6.76 -6.84 -2.86
C HIS A 74 -5.98 -5.53 -2.73
N LEU A 75 -4.67 -5.54 -2.94
CA LEU A 75 -3.85 -4.34 -2.84
C LEU A 75 -4.10 -3.33 -3.96
N PHE A 76 -4.83 -3.71 -5.02
CA PHE A 76 -5.24 -2.79 -6.07
C PHE A 76 -6.16 -1.67 -5.56
N ILE A 77 -6.65 -1.76 -4.32
CA ILE A 77 -7.37 -0.67 -3.65
C ILE A 77 -6.49 0.59 -3.48
N PHE A 78 -5.15 0.46 -3.29
CA PHE A 78 -4.28 1.61 -3.07
C PHE A 78 -4.25 2.58 -4.26
N PRO A 79 -3.96 2.15 -5.50
CA PRO A 79 -4.05 3.05 -6.65
C PRO A 79 -5.44 3.64 -6.87
N LEU A 80 -6.51 2.94 -6.49
CA LEU A 80 -7.87 3.50 -6.57
C LEU A 80 -8.11 4.60 -5.54
N LEU A 81 -7.57 4.44 -4.32
CA LEU A 81 -7.60 5.48 -3.29
C LEU A 81 -6.78 6.70 -3.70
N ASP A 82 -5.61 6.49 -4.30
CA ASP A 82 -4.78 7.58 -4.79
C ASP A 82 -5.42 8.29 -5.99
N MET A 83 -6.09 7.56 -6.87
CA MET A 83 -6.89 8.14 -7.95
C MET A 83 -8.01 9.02 -7.40
N TYR A 84 -8.69 8.57 -6.35
CA TYR A 84 -9.73 9.36 -5.69
C TYR A 84 -9.15 10.60 -5.01
N SER A 85 -8.07 10.45 -4.22
CA SER A 85 -7.47 11.59 -3.51
C SER A 85 -6.83 12.61 -4.44
N SER A 86 -6.11 12.17 -5.48
CA SER A 86 -5.57 13.09 -6.49
C SER A 86 -6.66 13.77 -7.34
N GLY A 87 -7.82 13.14 -7.48
CA GLY A 87 -8.97 13.70 -8.15
C GLY A 87 -9.47 15.01 -7.52
N LEU A 88 -9.20 15.23 -6.22
CA LEU A 88 -9.50 16.50 -5.55
C LEU A 88 -8.74 17.69 -6.16
N ASP A 89 -7.63 17.44 -6.82
CA ASP A 89 -6.86 18.44 -7.53
C ASP A 89 -7.37 18.58 -8.98
N TRP A 90 -7.07 17.64 -9.86
CA TRP A 90 -7.32 17.73 -11.29
C TRP A 90 -8.82 17.70 -11.67
N GLN A 91 -9.65 16.91 -10.98
CA GLN A 91 -11.07 16.78 -11.30
C GLN A 91 -11.88 18.01 -10.91
N LEU A 92 -11.58 18.64 -9.78
CA LEU A 92 -12.30 19.82 -9.33
C LEU A 92 -12.00 21.02 -10.21
N ASP A 93 -10.76 21.15 -10.66
CA ASP A 93 -10.32 22.21 -11.58
C ASP A 93 -10.75 21.96 -13.03
N GLY A 94 -11.41 20.82 -13.31
CA GLY A 94 -11.86 20.47 -14.66
C GLY A 94 -10.72 20.09 -15.60
N GLN A 95 -9.57 19.70 -15.04
CA GLN A 95 -8.38 19.28 -15.77
C GLN A 95 -8.35 17.79 -16.03
N GLN A 96 -7.50 17.34 -16.94
CA GLN A 96 -7.21 15.92 -17.12
C GLN A 96 -6.09 15.48 -16.18
N PRO A 97 -6.13 14.23 -15.67
CA PRO A 97 -5.06 13.70 -14.82
C PRO A 97 -3.74 13.68 -15.61
N HIS A 98 -2.68 14.17 -14.98
CA HIS A 98 -1.36 14.16 -15.58
C HIS A 98 -0.83 12.72 -15.69
N VAL A 99 -0.16 12.39 -16.80
CA VAL A 99 0.38 11.03 -17.06
C VAL A 99 1.33 10.56 -15.93
N GLY A 100 2.04 11.48 -15.29
CA GLY A 100 2.89 11.19 -14.13
C GLY A 100 2.18 10.50 -12.97
N LEU A 101 0.86 10.73 -12.80
CA LEU A 101 0.03 10.07 -11.79
C LEU A 101 -0.04 8.55 -11.99
N LEU A 102 0.06 8.04 -13.23
CA LEU A 102 0.08 6.59 -13.47
C LEU A 102 1.30 5.93 -12.81
N PHE A 103 2.46 6.60 -12.85
CA PHE A 103 3.66 6.11 -12.16
C PHE A 103 3.48 6.16 -10.64
N PHE A 104 2.86 7.22 -10.12
CA PHE A 104 2.54 7.33 -8.70
C PHE A 104 1.58 6.22 -8.25
N PHE A 105 0.53 5.92 -9.02
CA PHE A 105 -0.39 4.81 -8.73
C PHE A 105 0.31 3.45 -8.75
N ALA A 106 1.25 3.25 -9.69
CA ALA A 106 2.08 2.04 -9.71
C ALA A 106 2.96 1.94 -8.46
N VAL A 107 3.57 3.05 -8.01
CA VAL A 107 4.34 3.12 -6.76
C VAL A 107 3.49 2.74 -5.57
N SER A 108 2.31 3.32 -5.43
CA SER A 108 1.39 3.04 -4.33
C SER A 108 1.00 1.55 -4.25
N TYR A 109 0.71 0.94 -5.40
CA TYR A 109 0.45 -0.49 -5.49
C TYR A 109 1.63 -1.34 -5.05
N LEU A 110 2.82 -1.01 -5.56
CA LEU A 110 4.05 -1.75 -5.26
C LEU A 110 4.49 -1.58 -3.80
N ASP A 111 4.28 -0.40 -3.22
CA ASP A 111 4.51 -0.17 -1.79
C ASP A 111 3.59 -1.01 -0.92
N GLY A 112 2.33 -1.16 -1.30
CA GLY A 112 1.42 -2.08 -0.65
C GLY A 112 1.96 -3.52 -0.66
N LEU A 113 2.49 -3.99 -1.79
CA LEU A 113 3.15 -5.30 -1.91
C LEU A 113 4.41 -5.37 -1.05
N LEU A 114 5.25 -4.33 -1.07
CA LEU A 114 6.50 -4.28 -0.31
C LEU A 114 6.25 -4.40 1.20
N VAL A 115 5.28 -3.65 1.72
CA VAL A 115 4.85 -3.72 3.13
C VAL A 115 4.27 -5.09 3.45
N GLU A 116 3.43 -5.64 2.59
CA GLU A 116 2.83 -6.95 2.80
C GLU A 116 3.88 -8.06 2.82
N PHE A 117 4.86 -8.03 1.91
CA PHE A 117 5.96 -8.98 1.92
C PHE A 117 6.83 -8.84 3.17
N GLY A 118 7.23 -7.61 3.52
CA GLY A 118 8.04 -7.34 4.72
C GLY A 118 7.36 -7.79 6.01
N ARG A 119 6.07 -7.51 6.15
CA ARG A 119 5.27 -7.85 7.34
C ARG A 119 5.09 -9.35 7.55
N LYS A 120 5.09 -10.13 6.48
CA LYS A 120 4.90 -11.59 6.53
C LYS A 120 6.20 -12.39 6.35
N MET A 121 7.36 -11.75 6.45
CA MET A 121 8.63 -12.46 6.61
C MET A 121 8.77 -12.97 8.03
N ARG A 122 9.17 -14.24 8.19
CA ARG A 122 9.36 -14.89 9.48
C ARG A 122 10.72 -15.56 9.55
N ALA A 123 11.30 -15.59 10.74
CA ALA A 123 12.44 -16.44 11.02
C ALA A 123 11.97 -17.91 11.11
N PRO A 124 12.84 -18.89 10.82
CA PRO A 124 12.47 -20.32 10.86
C PRO A 124 11.84 -20.75 12.19
N GLU A 125 12.34 -20.21 13.29
CA GLU A 125 11.84 -20.47 14.66
C GLU A 125 10.45 -19.89 14.95
N ASN A 126 9.97 -18.99 14.09
CA ASN A 126 8.68 -18.30 14.26
C ASN A 126 7.67 -18.68 13.16
N GLU A 127 7.99 -19.67 12.31
CA GLU A 127 7.01 -20.21 11.38
C GLU A 127 5.96 -21.00 12.17
N GLU A 128 4.70 -20.74 11.89
CA GLU A 128 3.56 -21.36 12.54
C GLU A 128 2.79 -22.22 11.52
N GLU A 129 2.39 -23.43 11.94
CA GLU A 129 1.53 -24.27 11.12
C GLU A 129 0.23 -23.53 10.72
N ASN A 130 -0.18 -23.65 9.47
CA ASN A 130 -1.38 -23.03 8.90
C ASN A 130 -1.37 -21.48 8.88
N VAL A 131 -0.22 -20.85 9.10
CA VAL A 131 -0.04 -19.41 8.93
C VAL A 131 0.85 -19.16 7.71
N VAL A 132 0.30 -18.55 6.69
CA VAL A 132 1.04 -18.26 5.46
C VAL A 132 2.07 -17.16 5.71
N SER A 133 3.34 -17.48 5.48
CA SER A 133 4.46 -16.54 5.41
C SER A 133 5.16 -16.64 4.06
N TYR A 134 5.80 -15.57 3.60
CA TYR A 134 6.55 -15.62 2.34
C TYR A 134 7.87 -16.36 2.48
N THR A 135 8.46 -16.35 3.67
CA THR A 135 9.63 -17.15 4.01
C THR A 135 9.34 -18.65 4.03
N GLY A 136 8.16 -19.05 4.49
CA GLY A 136 7.69 -20.45 4.41
C GLY A 136 7.40 -20.89 2.98
N MET A 137 6.87 -19.98 2.13
CA MET A 137 6.52 -20.27 0.72
C MET A 137 7.74 -20.38 -0.20
N TRP A 138 8.72 -19.48 -0.06
CA TRP A 138 9.83 -19.28 -1.01
C TRP A 138 11.21 -19.48 -0.38
N GLY A 139 11.26 -19.83 0.89
CA GLY A 139 12.49 -19.77 1.69
C GLY A 139 12.94 -18.33 1.94
N ILE A 140 13.88 -18.14 2.83
CA ILE A 140 14.39 -16.82 3.23
C ILE A 140 14.97 -16.06 2.03
N LYS A 141 15.82 -16.73 1.23
CA LYS A 141 16.47 -16.12 0.07
C LYS A 141 15.45 -15.70 -0.99
N GLY A 142 14.46 -16.55 -1.27
CA GLY A 142 13.41 -16.26 -2.26
C GLY A 142 12.53 -15.10 -1.82
N ALA A 143 12.09 -15.08 -0.56
CA ALA A 143 11.27 -14.02 -0.01
C ALA A 143 11.99 -12.65 -0.03
N VAL A 144 13.26 -12.62 0.38
CA VAL A 144 14.08 -11.39 0.33
C VAL A 144 14.34 -10.96 -1.11
N ALA A 145 14.59 -11.89 -2.04
CA ALA A 145 14.79 -11.56 -3.44
C ALA A 145 13.55 -10.90 -4.06
N VAL A 146 12.35 -11.46 -3.83
CA VAL A 146 11.09 -10.87 -4.30
C VAL A 146 10.87 -9.48 -3.69
N TRP A 147 11.15 -9.32 -2.41
CA TRP A 147 11.05 -8.03 -1.73
C TRP A 147 12.01 -6.98 -2.31
N LEU A 148 13.29 -7.36 -2.56
CA LEU A 148 14.29 -6.47 -3.17
C LEU A 148 13.91 -6.09 -4.61
N VAL A 149 13.40 -7.03 -5.40
CA VAL A 149 12.90 -6.75 -6.76
C VAL A 149 11.74 -5.77 -6.70
N THR A 150 10.80 -5.95 -5.77
CA THR A 150 9.67 -5.02 -5.58
C THR A 150 10.18 -3.64 -5.18
N LEU A 151 11.11 -3.53 -4.24
CA LEU A 151 11.75 -2.27 -3.84
C LEU A 151 12.40 -1.56 -5.04
N PHE A 152 13.17 -2.30 -5.85
CA PHE A 152 13.86 -1.74 -7.00
C PHE A 152 12.88 -1.22 -8.07
N ILE A 153 11.82 -1.98 -8.36
CA ILE A 153 10.78 -1.56 -9.30
C ILE A 153 10.05 -0.33 -8.76
N THR A 154 9.74 -0.30 -7.46
CA THR A 154 9.10 0.85 -6.80
C THR A 154 9.98 2.10 -6.94
N LEU A 155 11.29 1.97 -6.70
CA LEU A 155 12.25 3.07 -6.86
C LEU A 155 12.25 3.62 -8.29
N ILE A 156 12.26 2.76 -9.30
CA ILE A 156 12.20 3.20 -10.71
C ILE A 156 10.93 4.01 -10.97
N PHE A 157 9.76 3.49 -10.61
CA PHE A 157 8.50 4.20 -10.82
C PHE A 157 8.41 5.50 -10.00
N ALA A 158 8.96 5.53 -8.79
CA ALA A 158 9.02 6.73 -7.97
C ALA A 158 9.89 7.83 -8.61
N ILE A 159 11.04 7.47 -9.16
CA ILE A 159 11.90 8.40 -9.91
C ILE A 159 11.18 8.91 -11.17
N LEU A 160 10.49 8.03 -11.92
CA LEU A 160 9.69 8.45 -13.08
C LEU A 160 8.57 9.41 -12.69
N ALA A 161 7.83 9.12 -11.61
CA ALA A 161 6.80 10.03 -11.09
C ALA A 161 7.38 11.40 -10.75
N ALA A 162 8.53 11.44 -10.06
CA ALA A 162 9.22 12.67 -9.69
C ALA A 162 9.75 13.45 -10.92
N GLN A 163 10.20 12.77 -11.98
CA GLN A 163 10.62 13.42 -13.23
C GLN A 163 9.44 14.15 -13.87
N TYR A 164 8.27 13.52 -13.93
CA TYR A 164 7.06 14.16 -14.44
C TYR A 164 6.59 15.34 -13.58
N ALA A 165 6.91 15.34 -12.29
CA ALA A 165 6.63 16.44 -11.36
C ALA A 165 7.73 17.54 -11.36
N GLY A 166 8.78 17.40 -12.19
CA GLY A 166 9.80 18.44 -12.39
C GLY A 166 10.96 18.45 -11.39
N TYR A 167 11.08 17.45 -10.50
CA TYR A 167 12.16 17.40 -9.49
C TYR A 167 12.94 16.06 -9.49
N GLY A 168 12.99 15.39 -10.62
CA GLY A 168 13.60 14.05 -10.75
C GLY A 168 15.03 13.92 -10.23
N THR A 169 15.90 14.94 -10.42
CA THR A 169 17.28 14.92 -9.92
C THR A 169 17.32 14.86 -8.39
N ILE A 170 16.48 15.65 -7.70
CA ILE A 170 16.37 15.65 -6.24
C ILE A 170 15.85 14.31 -5.75
N ALA A 171 14.83 13.78 -6.44
CA ALA A 171 14.25 12.47 -6.13
C ALA A 171 15.28 11.34 -6.25
N ILE A 172 16.14 11.33 -7.27
CA ILE A 172 17.21 10.32 -7.42
C ILE A 172 18.10 10.30 -6.18
N ILE A 173 18.51 11.47 -5.68
CA ILE A 173 19.38 11.57 -4.52
C ILE A 173 18.66 11.07 -3.26
N ILE A 174 17.46 11.57 -3.00
CA ILE A 174 16.71 11.27 -1.77
C ILE A 174 16.25 9.81 -1.76
N LEU A 175 15.54 9.38 -2.82
CA LEU A 175 14.99 8.03 -2.91
C LEU A 175 16.08 6.98 -3.10
N GLY A 176 17.15 7.31 -3.83
CA GLY A 176 18.31 6.44 -3.96
C GLY A 176 19.02 6.22 -2.61
N SER A 177 19.23 7.29 -1.83
CA SER A 177 19.79 7.19 -0.49
C SER A 177 18.87 6.39 0.45
N LEU A 178 17.58 6.65 0.40
CA LEU A 178 16.59 5.89 1.18
C LEU A 178 16.59 4.41 0.81
N ALA A 179 16.65 4.08 -0.49
CA ALA A 179 16.73 2.70 -0.96
C ALA A 179 17.99 1.98 -0.45
N LEU A 180 19.15 2.63 -0.46
CA LEU A 180 20.39 2.07 0.08
C LEU A 180 20.26 1.72 1.57
N ILE A 181 19.66 2.62 2.36
CA ILE A 181 19.37 2.36 3.78
C ILE A 181 18.39 1.21 3.94
N THR A 182 17.37 1.16 3.08
CA THR A 182 16.30 0.16 3.10
C THR A 182 16.82 -1.26 2.81
N VAL A 183 17.90 -1.42 2.08
CA VAL A 183 18.54 -2.73 1.80
C VAL A 183 19.26 -3.31 3.04
N ILE A 184 19.69 -2.49 3.99
CA ILE A 184 20.49 -2.95 5.15
C ILE A 184 19.77 -4.04 5.97
N PRO A 185 18.51 -3.89 6.42
CA PRO A 185 17.78 -4.94 7.11
C PRO A 185 17.63 -6.24 6.31
N ALA A 186 17.51 -6.15 4.97
CA ALA A 186 17.43 -7.33 4.11
C ALA A 186 18.74 -8.15 4.17
N ILE A 187 19.89 -7.47 4.12
CA ILE A 187 21.19 -8.13 4.27
C ILE A 187 21.34 -8.74 5.66
N LEU A 188 20.92 -8.04 6.71
CA LEU A 188 20.97 -8.55 8.08
C LEU A 188 20.07 -9.78 8.26
N PHE A 189 18.88 -9.75 7.67
CA PHE A 189 17.95 -10.89 7.72
C PHE A 189 18.49 -12.10 6.95
N LEU A 190 19.12 -11.88 5.79
CA LEU A 190 19.77 -12.96 5.03
C LEU A 190 20.93 -13.61 5.81
N LYS A 191 21.74 -12.81 6.53
CA LYS A 191 22.88 -13.29 7.31
C LYS A 191 22.48 -14.00 8.59
N ASN A 192 21.47 -13.49 9.27
CA ASN A 192 21.01 -14.02 10.56
C ASN A 192 19.48 -13.88 10.66
N PRO A 193 18.71 -14.88 10.18
CA PRO A 193 17.26 -14.85 10.17
C PRO A 193 16.69 -15.13 11.57
N THR A 194 16.54 -14.08 12.36
CA THR A 194 15.94 -14.09 13.70
C THR A 194 14.62 -13.31 13.71
N LYS A 195 13.81 -13.49 14.76
CA LYS A 195 12.60 -12.70 14.99
C LYS A 195 12.87 -11.19 14.92
N LYS A 196 14.02 -10.73 15.45
CA LYS A 196 14.41 -9.32 15.46
C LYS A 196 14.68 -8.81 14.05
N THR A 197 15.44 -9.56 13.24
CA THR A 197 15.75 -9.17 11.86
C THR A 197 14.56 -9.29 10.94
N ALA A 198 13.67 -10.27 11.12
CA ALA A 198 12.39 -10.36 10.43
C ALA A 198 11.50 -9.13 10.72
N LYS A 199 11.43 -8.69 12.00
CA LYS A 199 10.72 -7.48 12.37
C LYS A 199 11.38 -6.21 11.79
N GLY A 200 12.70 -6.25 11.58
CA GLY A 200 13.42 -5.22 10.84
C GLY A 200 12.93 -5.06 9.40
N MET A 201 12.59 -6.15 8.72
CA MET A 201 12.00 -6.12 7.37
C MET A 201 10.63 -5.43 7.34
N GLU A 202 9.79 -5.71 8.34
CA GLU A 202 8.49 -5.04 8.50
C GLU A 202 8.66 -3.54 8.70
N HIS A 203 9.50 -3.13 9.64
CA HIS A 203 9.72 -1.72 9.97
C HIS A 203 10.32 -0.95 8.80
N ILE A 204 11.34 -1.52 8.13
CA ILE A 204 11.99 -0.81 7.01
C ILE A 204 11.07 -0.67 5.80
N SER A 205 10.18 -1.63 5.56
CA SER A 205 9.14 -1.50 4.52
C SER A 205 8.23 -0.31 4.81
N GLY A 206 7.79 -0.13 6.07
CA GLY A 206 6.99 1.03 6.47
C GLY A 206 7.77 2.35 6.37
N ILE A 207 9.04 2.38 6.78
CA ILE A 207 9.90 3.57 6.66
C ILE A 207 10.10 3.96 5.20
N TRP A 208 10.35 2.99 4.32
CA TRP A 208 10.43 3.21 2.89
C TRP A 208 9.15 3.86 2.35
N THR A 209 8.00 3.26 2.63
CA THR A 209 6.69 3.74 2.15
C THR A 209 6.43 5.18 2.61
N VAL A 210 6.63 5.48 3.89
CA VAL A 210 6.45 6.84 4.42
C VAL A 210 7.44 7.82 3.78
N GLY A 211 8.72 7.44 3.70
CA GLY A 211 9.76 8.27 3.08
C GLY A 211 9.50 8.54 1.59
N MET A 212 8.98 7.55 0.87
CA MET A 212 8.59 7.67 -0.52
C MET A 212 7.41 8.65 -0.69
N TYR A 213 6.32 8.51 0.08
CA TYR A 213 5.18 9.44 0.02
C TYR A 213 5.58 10.87 0.41
N LEU A 214 6.40 11.04 1.44
CA LEU A 214 6.95 12.35 1.82
C LEU A 214 7.82 12.95 0.70
N SER A 215 8.59 12.11 0.00
CA SER A 215 9.41 12.57 -1.11
C SER A 215 8.57 12.95 -2.32
N LEU A 216 7.59 12.13 -2.73
CA LEU A 216 6.78 12.39 -3.92
C LEU A 216 5.72 13.48 -3.71
N GLY A 217 5.17 13.63 -2.52
CA GLY A 217 4.18 14.66 -2.19
C GLY A 217 4.76 15.89 -1.49
N GLY A 218 5.63 15.68 -0.50
CA GLY A 218 6.15 16.76 0.34
C GLY A 218 7.17 17.67 -0.35
N ILE A 219 8.07 17.10 -1.16
CA ILE A 219 9.11 17.91 -1.85
C ILE A 219 8.50 18.91 -2.84
N PRO A 220 7.59 18.51 -3.78
CA PRO A 220 6.97 19.48 -4.67
C PRO A 220 6.20 20.56 -3.93
N MET A 221 5.49 20.20 -2.86
CA MET A 221 4.77 21.17 -2.04
C MET A 221 5.71 22.20 -1.41
N LEU A 222 6.84 21.77 -0.85
CA LEU A 222 7.85 22.67 -0.28
C LEU A 222 8.50 23.54 -1.35
N MET A 223 8.83 22.99 -2.53
CA MET A 223 9.41 23.76 -3.63
C MET A 223 8.45 24.84 -4.11
N ASN A 224 7.17 24.55 -4.26
CA ASN A 224 6.16 25.55 -4.63
C ASN A 224 6.00 26.62 -3.56
N PHE A 225 6.05 26.27 -2.28
CA PHE A 225 5.97 27.23 -1.17
C PHE A 225 7.16 28.18 -1.09
N ILE A 226 8.37 27.71 -1.43
CA ILE A 226 9.60 28.52 -1.39
C ILE A 226 9.69 29.43 -2.63
N SER A 227 9.07 29.01 -3.77
CA SER A 227 9.10 29.75 -5.04
C SER A 227 7.97 30.76 -5.20
N SER A 228 6.98 30.74 -4.32
CA SER A 228 5.86 31.70 -4.23
C SER A 228 6.23 32.88 -3.33
#